data_9c9ba2ea259a0d23c9d712d5add2b07a
#
_entry.id   9c9ba2ea259a0d23c9d712d5add2b07a
#
_cell.length_a   1.000
_cell.length_b   1.000
_cell.length_c   1.000
_cell.angle_alpha   90.00
_cell.angle_beta   90.00
_cell.angle_gamma   90.00
#
_symmetry.space_group_name_H-M   'P 1'
#
loop_
_entity.id
_entity.type
_entity.pdbx_description
1 polymer ?
#
loop_
_entity_poly.entity_id
_entity_poly.type
_entity_poly.pdbx_seq_one_letter_code
_entity_poly.pdbx_strand_id
1 'polypeptide(L)'
;MNLVVAIDGPAAAGKGTLARRLADHYGLAYLDSGSLYRGTALSLLRQGVTAPDEAAAVAAAMALRPELLGDPDLRAEATGALASRVAAVPAVRAALLAWQRGFAAKPPAGKKGVVLDGRDIGTVVLPDAMVKFWIMASDEARAERRHKELQAKGEASIYAQVLEDMRERDARDTARTTAPMKPADDAEIIDTSALDADQVFQRARDYIDRTVTN
;
A
#
# COMPACT_ATOMS: atom_id res chain seq x y z
N MET A 1 -5.28 -24.39 5.01
CA MET A 1 -5.32 -23.07 5.69
C MET A 1 -4.96 -22.00 4.65
N ASN A 2 -5.74 -20.92 4.54
CA ASN A 2 -5.40 -19.86 3.60
C ASN A 2 -4.38 -18.92 4.27
N LEU A 3 -3.18 -18.80 3.72
CA LEU A 3 -2.16 -17.87 4.24
C LEU A 3 -2.60 -16.42 3.98
N VAL A 4 -2.70 -15.63 5.04
CA VAL A 4 -3.03 -14.19 4.99
C VAL A 4 -1.84 -13.40 5.50
N VAL A 5 -1.27 -12.57 4.62
CA VAL A 5 -0.10 -11.75 4.91
C VAL A 5 -0.48 -10.27 4.80
N ALA A 6 -0.26 -9.51 5.85
CA ALA A 6 -0.40 -8.06 5.89
C ALA A 6 0.98 -7.40 5.84
N ILE A 7 1.16 -6.41 4.97
CA ILE A 7 2.43 -5.69 4.82
C ILE A 7 2.17 -4.18 4.91
N ASP A 8 2.64 -3.55 5.98
CA ASP A 8 2.46 -2.13 6.20
C ASP A 8 3.79 -1.36 6.25
N GLY A 9 3.72 -0.05 6.18
CA GLY A 9 4.88 0.83 6.30
C GLY A 9 4.82 2.04 5.36
N PRO A 10 5.77 2.97 5.45
CA PRO A 10 5.78 4.21 4.70
C PRO A 10 5.98 4.02 3.18
N ALA A 11 5.81 5.09 2.40
CA ALA A 11 6.03 5.07 0.95
C ALA A 11 7.48 4.71 0.61
N ALA A 12 7.70 4.05 -0.54
CA ALA A 12 9.03 3.66 -1.06
C ALA A 12 9.89 2.79 -0.13
N ALA A 13 9.34 2.19 0.93
CA ALA A 13 10.06 1.26 1.81
C ALA A 13 10.26 -0.15 1.19
N GLY A 14 9.75 -0.43 -0.01
CA GLY A 14 9.91 -1.72 -0.69
C GLY A 14 8.75 -2.70 -0.53
N LYS A 15 7.66 -2.33 0.15
CA LYS A 15 6.50 -3.20 0.41
C LYS A 15 5.93 -3.91 -0.82
N GLY A 16 5.62 -3.17 -1.87
CA GLY A 16 5.01 -3.74 -3.09
C GLY A 16 5.94 -4.72 -3.82
N THR A 17 7.26 -4.53 -3.74
CA THR A 17 8.23 -5.49 -4.28
C THR A 17 8.22 -6.77 -3.46
N LEU A 18 8.27 -6.65 -2.14
CA LEU A 18 8.18 -7.79 -1.23
C LEU A 18 6.85 -8.53 -1.41
N ALA A 19 5.73 -7.81 -1.41
CA ALA A 19 4.39 -8.39 -1.52
C ALA A 19 4.21 -9.22 -2.80
N ARG A 20 4.64 -8.71 -3.96
CA ARG A 20 4.60 -9.45 -5.22
C ARG A 20 5.45 -10.72 -5.17
N ARG A 21 6.68 -10.62 -4.65
CA ARG A 21 7.58 -11.79 -4.54
C ARG A 21 7.01 -12.86 -3.62
N LEU A 22 6.41 -12.47 -2.49
CA LEU A 22 5.74 -13.41 -1.59
C LEU A 22 4.50 -14.02 -2.25
N ALA A 23 3.72 -13.22 -2.98
CA ALA A 23 2.56 -13.70 -3.72
C ALA A 23 2.94 -14.77 -4.76
N ASP A 24 4.01 -14.52 -5.50
CA ASP A 24 4.52 -15.46 -6.51
C ASP A 24 5.06 -16.74 -5.84
N HIS A 25 5.85 -16.61 -4.78
CA HIS A 25 6.48 -17.74 -4.09
C HIS A 25 5.47 -18.67 -3.42
N TYR A 26 4.47 -18.13 -2.73
CA TYR A 26 3.49 -18.92 -1.99
C TYR A 26 2.19 -19.19 -2.78
N GLY A 27 2.07 -18.68 -4.00
CA GLY A 27 0.87 -18.81 -4.83
C GLY A 27 -0.32 -18.02 -4.28
N LEU A 28 -0.06 -16.84 -3.67
CA LEU A 28 -1.08 -15.98 -3.09
C LEU A 28 -1.66 -15.00 -4.12
N ALA A 29 -2.83 -14.47 -3.86
CA ALA A 29 -3.34 -13.29 -4.55
C ALA A 29 -2.75 -12.02 -3.91
N TYR A 30 -2.36 -11.06 -4.74
CA TYR A 30 -1.78 -9.80 -4.30
C TYR A 30 -2.75 -8.63 -4.48
N LEU A 31 -2.83 -7.76 -3.47
CA LEU A 31 -3.54 -6.49 -3.54
C LEU A 31 -2.67 -5.36 -2.98
N ASP A 32 -2.33 -4.38 -3.84
CA ASP A 32 -1.85 -3.05 -3.44
C ASP A 32 -3.08 -2.23 -3.00
N SER A 33 -3.32 -2.12 -1.69
CA SER A 33 -4.46 -1.35 -1.18
C SER A 33 -4.39 0.13 -1.53
N GLY A 34 -3.20 0.67 -1.70
CA GLY A 34 -2.98 2.03 -2.19
C GLY A 34 -3.53 2.25 -3.59
N SER A 35 -3.61 1.20 -4.41
CA SER A 35 -4.18 1.28 -5.76
C SER A 35 -5.68 1.60 -5.74
N LEU A 36 -6.42 1.20 -4.70
CA LEU A 36 -7.84 1.52 -4.55
C LEU A 36 -8.06 3.02 -4.34
N TYR A 37 -7.27 3.64 -3.46
CA TYR A 37 -7.31 5.09 -3.24
C TYR A 37 -6.84 5.85 -4.47
N ARG A 38 -5.85 5.33 -5.20
CA ARG A 38 -5.40 5.91 -6.48
C ARG A 38 -6.46 5.77 -7.57
N GLY A 39 -7.14 4.65 -7.66
CA GLY A 39 -8.26 4.46 -8.60
C GLY A 39 -9.42 5.42 -8.31
N THR A 40 -9.75 5.61 -7.04
CA THR A 40 -10.73 6.63 -6.61
C THR A 40 -10.29 8.04 -7.04
N ALA A 41 -9.04 8.40 -6.77
CA ALA A 41 -8.49 9.70 -7.16
C ALA A 41 -8.46 9.89 -8.68
N LEU A 42 -8.04 8.87 -9.43
CA LEU A 42 -8.01 8.92 -10.90
C LEU A 42 -9.41 9.10 -11.49
N SER A 43 -10.41 8.41 -10.93
CA SER A 43 -11.81 8.58 -11.33
C SER A 43 -12.28 10.03 -11.15
N LEU A 44 -11.93 10.67 -10.02
CA LEU A 44 -12.24 12.08 -9.75
C LEU A 44 -11.53 13.03 -10.74
N LEU A 45 -10.21 12.82 -10.94
CA LEU A 45 -9.41 13.64 -11.86
C LEU A 45 -9.95 13.57 -13.30
N ARG A 46 -10.40 12.41 -13.76
CA ARG A 46 -11.01 12.25 -15.10
C ARG A 46 -12.35 12.97 -15.24
N GLN A 47 -13.01 13.26 -14.12
CA GLN A 47 -14.21 14.09 -14.06
C GLN A 47 -13.89 15.59 -13.86
N GLY A 48 -12.61 15.97 -13.86
CA GLY A 48 -12.17 17.35 -13.62
C GLY A 48 -12.21 17.77 -12.14
N VAL A 49 -12.43 16.83 -11.20
CA VAL A 49 -12.54 17.10 -9.76
C VAL A 49 -11.18 16.96 -9.08
N THR A 50 -10.53 18.09 -8.80
CA THR A 50 -9.20 18.13 -8.17
C THR A 50 -9.25 18.35 -6.66
N ALA A 51 -10.37 18.84 -6.14
CA ALA A 51 -10.62 19.09 -4.72
C ALA A 51 -12.04 18.60 -4.36
N PRO A 52 -12.22 17.26 -4.28
CA PRO A 52 -13.53 16.69 -3.99
C PRO A 52 -13.99 17.01 -2.57
N ASP A 53 -15.29 17.25 -2.40
CA ASP A 53 -15.92 17.14 -1.10
C ASP A 53 -16.04 15.65 -0.68
N GLU A 54 -16.48 15.42 0.56
CA GLU A 54 -16.61 14.06 1.08
C GLU A 54 -17.58 13.21 0.24
N ALA A 55 -18.72 13.79 -0.17
CA ALA A 55 -19.74 13.05 -0.90
C ALA A 55 -19.25 12.58 -2.27
N ALA A 56 -18.55 13.45 -3.02
CA ALA A 56 -17.94 13.11 -4.30
C ALA A 56 -16.85 12.05 -4.13
N ALA A 57 -16.01 12.17 -3.10
CA ALA A 57 -14.96 11.21 -2.82
C ALA A 57 -15.51 9.81 -2.46
N VAL A 58 -16.56 9.75 -1.64
CA VAL A 58 -17.24 8.49 -1.27
C VAL A 58 -17.93 7.87 -2.48
N ALA A 59 -18.65 8.67 -3.28
CA ALA A 59 -19.29 8.17 -4.50
C ALA A 59 -18.28 7.57 -5.47
N ALA A 60 -17.13 8.22 -5.68
CA ALA A 60 -16.06 7.71 -6.52
C ALA A 60 -15.44 6.40 -5.96
N ALA A 61 -15.30 6.29 -4.65
CA ALA A 61 -14.81 5.07 -4.00
C ALA A 61 -15.78 3.89 -4.15
N MET A 62 -17.08 4.14 -3.96
CA MET A 62 -18.12 3.13 -4.13
C MET A 62 -18.30 2.66 -5.58
N ALA A 63 -18.07 3.56 -6.54
CA ALA A 63 -18.14 3.29 -7.97
C ALA A 63 -16.81 2.79 -8.56
N LEU A 64 -15.81 2.48 -7.72
CA LEU A 64 -14.49 2.04 -8.19
C LEU A 64 -14.59 0.75 -9.01
N ARG A 65 -14.12 0.83 -10.24
CA ARG A 65 -14.07 -0.32 -11.16
C ARG A 65 -12.67 -0.95 -11.13
N PRO A 66 -12.59 -2.31 -11.05
CA PRO A 66 -11.30 -3.02 -11.01
C PRO A 66 -10.38 -2.71 -12.20
N GLU A 67 -10.93 -2.38 -13.37
CA GLU A 67 -10.17 -2.07 -14.59
C GLU A 67 -9.27 -0.83 -14.39
N LEU A 68 -9.69 0.12 -13.55
CA LEU A 68 -8.88 1.30 -13.22
C LEU A 68 -7.59 0.96 -12.47
N LEU A 69 -7.52 -0.20 -11.83
CA LEU A 69 -6.32 -0.61 -11.06
C LEU A 69 -5.13 -0.96 -11.97
N GLY A 70 -5.38 -1.23 -13.25
CA GLY A 70 -4.37 -1.45 -14.28
C GLY A 70 -4.04 -0.24 -15.14
N ASP A 71 -4.64 0.90 -14.86
CA ASP A 71 -4.51 2.11 -15.68
C ASP A 71 -3.09 2.72 -15.58
N PRO A 72 -2.46 3.13 -16.68
CA PRO A 72 -1.13 3.74 -16.66
C PRO A 72 -1.05 5.01 -15.82
N ASP A 73 -2.13 5.83 -15.79
CA ASP A 73 -2.18 7.07 -15.01
C ASP A 73 -2.36 6.85 -13.51
N LEU A 74 -2.60 5.60 -13.09
CA LEU A 74 -2.79 5.27 -11.68
C LEU A 74 -1.60 5.70 -10.81
N ARG A 75 -0.40 5.67 -11.39
CA ARG A 75 0.87 5.99 -10.69
C ARG A 75 1.38 7.40 -10.98
N ALA A 76 0.63 8.21 -11.73
CA ALA A 76 0.95 9.62 -11.96
C ALA A 76 0.97 10.38 -10.63
N GLU A 77 1.78 11.45 -10.57
CA GLU A 77 1.99 12.24 -9.34
C GLU A 77 0.69 12.91 -8.87
N ALA A 78 -0.06 13.54 -9.79
CA ALA A 78 -1.35 14.14 -9.47
C ALA A 78 -2.34 13.14 -8.86
N THR A 79 -2.39 11.91 -9.41
CA THR A 79 -3.19 10.80 -8.86
C THR A 79 -2.73 10.44 -7.46
N GLY A 80 -1.42 10.37 -7.24
CA GLY A 80 -0.83 10.07 -5.92
C GLY A 80 -1.12 11.14 -4.87
N ALA A 81 -1.04 12.41 -5.25
CA ALA A 81 -1.32 13.54 -4.37
C ALA A 81 -2.80 13.56 -3.96
N LEU A 82 -3.72 13.39 -4.90
CA LEU A 82 -5.15 13.33 -4.60
C LEU A 82 -5.50 12.07 -3.79
N ALA A 83 -4.90 10.91 -4.10
CA ALA A 83 -5.10 9.66 -3.36
C ALA A 83 -4.74 9.80 -1.88
N SER A 84 -3.66 10.52 -1.54
CA SER A 84 -3.28 10.79 -0.14
C SER A 84 -4.34 11.62 0.59
N ARG A 85 -4.97 12.58 -0.09
CA ARG A 85 -6.05 13.41 0.48
C ARG A 85 -7.34 12.61 0.67
N VAL A 86 -7.80 11.88 -0.33
CA VAL A 86 -9.03 11.07 -0.20
C VAL A 86 -8.86 9.93 0.80
N ALA A 87 -7.65 9.40 0.97
CA ALA A 87 -7.35 8.40 1.99
C ALA A 87 -7.40 8.92 3.43
N ALA A 88 -7.40 10.23 3.64
CA ALA A 88 -7.62 10.85 4.95
C ALA A 88 -9.11 10.95 5.31
N VAL A 89 -10.03 10.78 4.36
CA VAL A 89 -11.49 10.86 4.57
C VAL A 89 -12.02 9.56 5.17
N PRO A 90 -12.54 9.54 6.42
CA PRO A 90 -12.99 8.31 7.08
C PRO A 90 -14.05 7.53 6.29
N ALA A 91 -15.00 8.23 5.67
CA ALA A 91 -16.07 7.62 4.89
C ALA A 91 -15.56 6.93 3.61
N VAL A 92 -14.52 7.47 2.95
CA VAL A 92 -13.83 6.80 1.83
C VAL A 92 -13.15 5.53 2.30
N ARG A 93 -12.48 5.57 3.46
CA ARG A 93 -11.86 4.38 4.04
C ARG A 93 -12.88 3.30 4.35
N ALA A 94 -14.03 3.67 4.94
CA ALA A 94 -15.11 2.74 5.23
C ALA A 94 -15.66 2.08 3.94
N ALA A 95 -15.85 2.87 2.87
CA ALA A 95 -16.30 2.35 1.58
C ALA A 95 -15.34 1.33 0.98
N LEU A 96 -14.02 1.58 1.06
CA LEU A 96 -13.01 0.68 0.51
C LEU A 96 -12.66 -0.50 1.43
N LEU A 97 -12.97 -0.44 2.72
CA LEU A 97 -12.66 -1.50 3.69
C LEU A 97 -13.39 -2.81 3.35
N ALA A 98 -14.68 -2.71 3.00
CA ALA A 98 -15.47 -3.88 2.62
C ALA A 98 -14.88 -4.58 1.38
N TRP A 99 -14.39 -3.82 0.41
CA TRP A 99 -13.74 -4.34 -0.79
C TRP A 99 -12.46 -5.11 -0.44
N GLN A 100 -11.59 -4.53 0.38
CA GLN A 100 -10.32 -5.14 0.81
C GLN A 100 -10.55 -6.43 1.59
N ARG A 101 -11.50 -6.42 2.53
CA ARG A 101 -11.87 -7.60 3.31
C ARG A 101 -12.53 -8.68 2.44
N GLY A 102 -13.35 -8.28 1.48
CA GLY A 102 -13.97 -9.20 0.51
C GLY A 102 -12.92 -9.93 -0.34
N PHE A 103 -11.88 -9.21 -0.80
CA PHE A 103 -10.76 -9.81 -1.52
C PHE A 103 -9.99 -10.82 -0.66
N ALA A 104 -9.74 -10.50 0.61
CA ALA A 104 -9.05 -11.41 1.52
C ALA A 104 -9.89 -12.65 1.89
N ALA A 105 -11.20 -12.48 2.07
CA ALA A 105 -12.12 -13.56 2.42
C ALA A 105 -12.36 -14.55 1.27
N LYS A 106 -12.29 -14.05 0.03
CA LYS A 106 -12.53 -14.86 -1.19
C LYS A 106 -11.40 -14.63 -2.20
N PRO A 107 -10.22 -15.22 -1.97
CA PRO A 107 -9.12 -15.13 -2.92
C PRO A 107 -9.55 -15.61 -4.32
N PRO A 108 -9.01 -15.04 -5.41
CA PRO A 108 -9.24 -15.53 -6.75
C PRO A 108 -8.98 -17.04 -6.89
N ALA A 109 -9.70 -17.71 -7.79
CA ALA A 109 -9.59 -19.15 -7.99
C ALA A 109 -8.12 -19.60 -8.20
N GLY A 110 -7.73 -20.70 -7.55
CA GLY A 110 -6.39 -21.29 -7.62
C GLY A 110 -5.35 -20.63 -6.70
N LYS A 111 -5.72 -19.60 -5.94
CA LYS A 111 -4.81 -18.96 -4.97
C LYS A 111 -4.92 -19.60 -3.59
N LYS A 112 -3.77 -19.73 -2.91
CA LYS A 112 -3.66 -20.39 -1.58
C LYS A 112 -3.84 -19.42 -0.41
N GLY A 113 -4.25 -18.19 -0.67
CA GLY A 113 -4.41 -17.12 0.29
C GLY A 113 -4.16 -15.75 -0.34
N VAL A 114 -3.84 -14.76 0.48
CA VAL A 114 -3.66 -13.38 0.03
C VAL A 114 -2.46 -12.71 0.68
N VAL A 115 -1.88 -11.75 -0.03
CA VAL A 115 -1.00 -10.73 0.54
C VAL A 115 -1.53 -9.35 0.18
N LEU A 116 -1.73 -8.51 1.18
CA LEU A 116 -2.12 -7.12 1.01
C LEU A 116 -1.00 -6.21 1.49
N ASP A 117 -0.71 -5.14 0.75
CA ASP A 117 0.17 -4.10 1.24
C ASP A 117 -0.55 -2.74 1.35
N GLY A 118 -0.15 -1.97 2.38
CA GLY A 118 -0.78 -0.69 2.68
C GLY A 118 -0.09 0.14 3.75
N ARG A 119 -0.92 0.67 4.68
CA ARG A 119 -0.50 1.49 5.83
C ARG A 119 -1.11 1.02 7.14
N ASP A 120 -2.19 0.30 7.06
CA ASP A 120 -3.06 -0.11 8.16
C ASP A 120 -3.67 -1.50 7.92
N ILE A 121 -3.02 -2.33 7.11
CA ILE A 121 -3.54 -3.65 6.77
C ILE A 121 -3.57 -4.51 8.04
N GLY A 122 -2.46 -4.61 8.75
CA GLY A 122 -2.34 -5.44 9.94
C GLY A 122 -3.00 -4.85 11.20
N THR A 123 -3.34 -3.55 11.19
CA THR A 123 -3.99 -2.90 12.34
C THR A 123 -5.51 -2.74 12.18
N VAL A 124 -6.01 -2.55 10.95
CA VAL A 124 -7.43 -2.20 10.70
C VAL A 124 -8.08 -3.10 9.68
N VAL A 125 -7.43 -3.33 8.54
CA VAL A 125 -8.06 -4.07 7.42
C VAL A 125 -8.17 -5.56 7.76
N LEU A 126 -7.06 -6.18 8.14
CA LEU A 126 -6.91 -7.60 8.47
C LEU A 126 -6.18 -7.76 9.82
N PRO A 127 -6.80 -7.33 10.94
CA PRO A 127 -6.15 -7.38 12.26
C PRO A 127 -5.83 -8.81 12.70
N ASP A 128 -6.53 -9.81 12.14
CA ASP A 128 -6.31 -11.23 12.42
C ASP A 128 -5.43 -11.91 11.35
N ALA A 129 -4.69 -11.14 10.53
CA ALA A 129 -3.75 -11.71 9.55
C ALA A 129 -2.72 -12.58 10.26
N MET A 130 -2.50 -13.79 9.72
CA MET A 130 -1.57 -14.79 10.29
C MET A 130 -0.14 -14.27 10.36
N VAL A 131 0.26 -13.48 9.37
CA VAL A 131 1.58 -12.87 9.28
C VAL A 131 1.43 -11.37 9.03
N LYS A 132 2.13 -10.58 9.83
CA LYS A 132 2.16 -9.12 9.68
C LYS A 132 3.59 -8.64 9.61
N PHE A 133 3.86 -7.80 8.62
CA PHE A 133 5.15 -7.13 8.46
C PHE A 133 4.99 -5.63 8.54
N TRP A 134 5.93 -4.98 9.22
CA TRP A 134 6.16 -3.56 9.12
C TRP A 134 7.48 -3.33 8.39
N ILE A 135 7.38 -2.81 7.16
CA ILE A 135 8.54 -2.55 6.31
C ILE A 135 8.89 -1.08 6.39
N MET A 136 10.08 -0.78 6.87
CA MET A 136 10.58 0.60 7.01
C MET A 136 11.93 0.78 6.30
N ALA A 137 12.29 2.03 6.10
CA ALA A 137 13.63 2.45 5.71
C ALA A 137 13.80 3.93 6.10
N SER A 138 15.05 4.42 6.18
CA SER A 138 15.31 5.82 6.42
C SER A 138 14.68 6.72 5.34
N ASP A 139 14.35 7.95 5.69
CA ASP A 139 13.76 8.92 4.75
C ASP A 139 14.65 9.09 3.52
N GLU A 140 15.97 9.15 3.73
CA GLU A 140 16.96 9.31 2.68
C GLU A 140 16.98 8.12 1.71
N ALA A 141 16.98 6.88 2.24
CA ALA A 141 16.96 5.67 1.41
C ALA A 141 15.67 5.57 0.58
N ARG A 142 14.54 5.96 1.17
CA ARG A 142 13.25 5.98 0.47
C ARG A 142 13.18 7.07 -0.60
N ALA A 143 13.67 8.26 -0.29
CA ALA A 143 13.72 9.38 -1.23
C ALA A 143 14.64 9.07 -2.41
N GLU A 144 15.80 8.44 -2.17
CA GLU A 144 16.71 8.00 -3.22
C GLU A 144 16.06 6.98 -4.16
N ARG A 145 15.36 5.98 -3.59
CA ARG A 145 14.61 4.98 -4.39
C ARG A 145 13.53 5.64 -5.24
N ARG A 146 12.77 6.57 -4.67
CA ARG A 146 11.71 7.28 -5.37
C ARG A 146 12.26 8.21 -6.45
N HIS A 147 13.33 8.91 -6.15
CA HIS A 147 14.01 9.78 -7.12
C HIS A 147 14.49 8.99 -8.35
N LYS A 148 15.15 7.85 -8.12
CA LYS A 148 15.57 6.94 -9.21
C LYS A 148 14.39 6.38 -10.00
N GLU A 149 13.28 6.04 -9.33
CA GLU A 149 12.07 5.57 -10.00
C GLU A 149 11.50 6.63 -10.95
N LEU A 150 11.43 7.91 -10.52
CA LEU A 150 10.97 9.02 -11.35
C LEU A 150 11.89 9.25 -12.55
N GLN A 151 13.19 9.28 -12.31
CA GLN A 151 14.19 9.41 -13.39
C GLN A 151 14.09 8.28 -14.42
N ALA A 152 13.90 7.04 -13.98
CA ALA A 152 13.75 5.89 -14.87
C ALA A 152 12.48 5.96 -15.73
N LYS A 153 11.48 6.71 -15.30
CA LYS A 153 10.26 7.01 -16.09
C LYS A 153 10.40 8.23 -17.02
N GLY A 154 11.56 8.90 -16.98
CA GLY A 154 11.76 10.15 -17.71
C GLY A 154 11.07 11.36 -17.08
N GLU A 155 10.60 11.24 -15.84
CA GLU A 155 9.98 12.34 -15.11
C GLU A 155 11.08 13.26 -14.49
N ALA A 156 10.89 14.58 -14.59
CA ALA A 156 11.77 15.53 -13.90
C ALA A 156 11.64 15.33 -12.38
N SER A 157 12.79 15.21 -11.70
CA SER A 157 12.79 14.92 -10.28
C SER A 157 13.93 15.64 -9.58
N ILE A 158 13.64 16.34 -8.49
CA ILE A 158 14.61 17.00 -7.61
C ILE A 158 14.58 16.27 -6.27
N TYR A 159 15.70 15.68 -5.88
CA TYR A 159 15.80 14.84 -4.68
C TYR A 159 15.27 15.53 -3.41
N ALA A 160 15.64 16.80 -3.18
CA ALA A 160 15.20 17.54 -2.00
C ALA A 160 13.66 17.69 -1.95
N GLN A 161 13.02 17.92 -3.11
CA GLN A 161 11.57 17.99 -3.20
C GLN A 161 10.92 16.63 -2.94
N VAL A 162 11.48 15.56 -3.53
CA VAL A 162 10.99 14.19 -3.30
C VAL A 162 11.05 13.83 -1.82
N LEU A 163 12.13 14.18 -1.12
CA LEU A 163 12.29 13.93 0.30
C LEU A 163 11.23 14.66 1.13
N GLU A 164 11.00 15.94 0.83
CA GLU A 164 10.01 16.76 1.56
C GLU A 164 8.59 16.26 1.31
N ASP A 165 8.22 16.02 0.06
CA ASP A 165 6.89 15.49 -0.30
C ASP A 165 6.60 14.14 0.39
N MET A 166 7.63 13.30 0.53
CA MET A 166 7.50 12.02 1.23
C MET A 166 7.32 12.21 2.73
N ARG A 167 8.06 13.11 3.37
CA ARG A 167 7.91 13.45 4.80
C ARG A 167 6.52 14.01 5.09
N GLU A 168 6.05 14.95 4.30
CA GLU A 168 4.70 15.50 4.43
C GLU A 168 3.63 14.41 4.29
N ARG A 169 3.82 13.50 3.34
CA ARG A 169 2.90 12.39 3.14
C ARG A 169 2.87 11.46 4.35
N ASP A 170 4.03 11.07 4.85
CA ASP A 170 4.13 10.18 6.00
C ASP A 170 3.58 10.84 7.27
N ALA A 171 3.81 12.14 7.45
CA ALA A 171 3.20 12.90 8.53
C ALA A 171 1.66 12.88 8.43
N ARG A 172 1.08 13.10 7.24
CA ARG A 172 -0.37 12.99 7.04
C ARG A 172 -0.88 11.58 7.32
N ASP A 173 -0.16 10.53 6.83
CA ASP A 173 -0.55 9.14 7.02
C ASP A 173 -0.51 8.74 8.50
N THR A 174 0.46 9.24 9.27
CA THR A 174 0.63 8.98 10.71
C THR A 174 -0.37 9.77 11.57
N ALA A 175 -0.65 11.03 11.20
CA ALA A 175 -1.53 11.92 11.97
C ALA A 175 -3.03 11.65 11.77
N ARG A 176 -3.42 10.67 10.97
CA ARG A 176 -4.84 10.33 10.76
C ARG A 176 -5.51 9.95 12.07
N THR A 177 -6.69 10.48 12.31
CA THR A 177 -7.54 10.08 13.45
C THR A 177 -8.11 8.67 13.27
N THR A 178 -8.36 8.29 12.01
CA THR A 178 -8.86 6.96 11.64
C THR A 178 -7.78 6.20 10.89
N ALA A 179 -7.44 5.02 11.38
CA ALA A 179 -6.44 4.13 10.78
C ALA A 179 -5.08 4.81 10.55
N PRO A 180 -4.43 5.34 11.61
CA PRO A 180 -3.11 5.94 11.49
C PRO A 180 -2.09 4.92 10.99
N MET A 181 -1.09 5.41 10.24
CA MET A 181 0.03 4.58 9.81
C MET A 181 0.91 4.26 11.02
N LYS A 182 0.83 3.03 11.51
CA LYS A 182 1.65 2.50 12.61
C LYS A 182 1.79 0.99 12.47
N PRO A 183 2.86 0.39 13.02
CA PRO A 183 2.98 -1.07 13.09
C PRO A 183 1.84 -1.68 13.93
N ALA A 184 1.42 -2.88 13.58
CA ALA A 184 0.65 -3.72 14.50
C ALA A 184 1.58 -4.24 15.60
N ASP A 185 1.03 -4.49 16.81
CA ASP A 185 1.83 -4.87 17.97
C ASP A 185 2.55 -6.22 17.77
N ASP A 186 1.99 -7.08 16.91
CA ASP A 186 2.49 -8.40 16.54
C ASP A 186 3.19 -8.42 15.16
N ALA A 187 3.51 -7.26 14.60
CA ALA A 187 4.20 -7.20 13.31
C ALA A 187 5.70 -7.43 13.44
N GLU A 188 6.25 -8.27 12.56
CA GLU A 188 7.70 -8.36 12.34
C GLU A 188 8.20 -7.11 11.63
N ILE A 189 9.18 -6.43 12.22
CA ILE A 189 9.76 -5.19 11.70
C ILE A 189 10.97 -5.50 10.85
N ILE A 190 10.95 -5.06 9.59
CA ILE A 190 12.09 -5.19 8.67
C ILE A 190 12.54 -3.79 8.22
N ASP A 191 13.70 -3.36 8.70
CA ASP A 191 14.37 -2.17 8.18
C ASP A 191 15.12 -2.54 6.89
N THR A 192 14.72 -1.91 5.80
CA THR A 192 15.28 -2.14 4.46
C THR A 192 16.29 -1.08 4.04
N SER A 193 16.72 -0.19 4.94
CA SER A 193 17.62 0.94 4.60
C SER A 193 18.89 0.49 3.90
N ALA A 194 19.51 -0.58 4.41
CA ALA A 194 20.77 -1.16 3.89
C ALA A 194 20.58 -2.53 3.22
N LEU A 195 19.34 -2.98 3.00
CA LEU A 195 19.06 -4.29 2.42
C LEU A 195 18.66 -4.17 0.96
N ASP A 196 19.11 -5.12 0.14
CA ASP A 196 18.57 -5.34 -1.19
C ASP A 196 17.25 -6.13 -1.16
N ALA A 197 16.59 -6.24 -2.32
CA ALA A 197 15.30 -6.91 -2.42
C ALA A 197 15.36 -8.42 -2.13
N ASP A 198 16.51 -9.06 -2.38
CA ASP A 198 16.70 -10.49 -2.11
C ASP A 198 16.84 -10.76 -0.62
N GLN A 199 17.63 -9.94 0.08
CA GLN A 199 17.80 -10.02 1.52
C GLN A 199 16.49 -9.77 2.28
N VAL A 200 15.69 -8.78 1.83
CA VAL A 200 14.36 -8.50 2.40
C VAL A 200 13.43 -9.68 2.20
N PHE A 201 13.39 -10.22 0.98
CA PHE A 201 12.57 -11.39 0.66
C PHE A 201 12.95 -12.61 1.50
N GLN A 202 14.25 -12.92 1.62
CA GLN A 202 14.73 -14.05 2.42
C GLN A 202 14.28 -13.93 3.90
N ARG A 203 14.47 -12.76 4.51
CA ARG A 203 14.03 -12.52 5.90
C ARG A 203 12.52 -12.73 6.07
N ALA A 204 11.72 -12.18 5.16
CA ALA A 204 10.28 -12.32 5.23
C ALA A 204 9.84 -13.78 5.01
N ARG A 205 10.44 -14.49 4.06
CA ARG A 205 10.18 -15.89 3.81
C ARG A 205 10.51 -16.75 5.04
N ASP A 206 11.71 -16.59 5.61
CA ASP A 206 12.14 -17.37 6.77
C ASP A 206 11.24 -17.13 7.99
N TYR A 207 10.68 -15.92 8.13
CA TYR A 207 9.68 -15.61 9.15
C TYR A 207 8.36 -16.33 8.88
N ILE A 208 7.83 -16.27 7.65
CA ILE A 208 6.59 -16.96 7.26
C ILE A 208 6.72 -18.46 7.48
N ASP A 209 7.79 -19.08 6.98
CA ASP A 209 7.99 -20.52 7.06
C ASP A 209 8.01 -21.02 8.52
N ARG A 210 8.62 -20.26 9.44
CA ARG A 210 8.57 -20.57 10.87
C ARG A 210 7.18 -20.40 11.48
N THR A 211 6.44 -19.36 11.06
CA THR A 211 5.11 -19.05 11.60
C THR A 211 4.05 -20.07 11.16
N VAL A 212 4.16 -20.56 9.93
CA VAL A 212 3.18 -21.50 9.35
C VAL A 212 3.45 -22.94 9.75
N THR A 213 4.70 -23.28 10.17
CA THR A 213 5.10 -24.64 10.56
C THR A 213 4.81 -24.93 12.02
N ASN A 214 4.63 -23.91 12.86
CA ASN A 214 4.23 -24.02 14.26
C ASN A 214 2.72 -23.99 14.44
#